data_8b67b5ac59298b29c67a31b6536a0446
#
_entry.id   8b67b5ac59298b29c67a31b6536a0446
#
_cell.length_a   1.000
_cell.length_b   1.000
_cell.length_c   1.000
_cell.angle_alpha   90.00
_cell.angle_beta   90.00
_cell.angle_gamma   90.00
#
_symmetry.space_group_name_H-M   'P 1'
#
loop_
_entity.id
_entity.type
_entity.pdbx_description
1 polymer ?
#
loop_
_entity_poly.entity_id
_entity_poly.type
_entity_poly.pdbx_seq_one_letter_code
_entity_poly.pdbx_strand_id
1 'polypeptide(L)'
;MIYNDVDVSYTVDEEYSAKDDFAPGRFKVEESNAAQAMLAIVKKALEEDFAKYTAEGKQVKIQITGMADALPFSRTVAYDGCYGDFEQEPVHKNGELSNITVTKSTGIGENDQLAYLRAMGVKDYIEKNIPALQKMKTSYDTYIEVSENKGGEYRRIGVKFTFIDVF
;
A
#
# COMPACT_ATOMS: atom_id res chain seq x y z
N MET A 1 -2.53 -25.62 -20.05
CA MET A 1 -3.60 -25.03 -19.23
C MET A 1 -3.61 -23.53 -19.42
N ILE A 2 -4.76 -22.98 -19.71
CA ILE A 2 -4.88 -21.53 -19.88
C ILE A 2 -5.32 -20.94 -18.56
N TYR A 3 -4.52 -20.00 -18.02
CA TYR A 3 -4.86 -19.24 -16.83
C TYR A 3 -5.51 -17.93 -17.26
N ASN A 4 -6.68 -17.68 -16.75
CA ASN A 4 -7.48 -16.50 -17.09
C ASN A 4 -7.47 -15.50 -15.92
N ASP A 5 -6.27 -15.05 -15.56
CA ASP A 5 -6.10 -14.06 -14.51
C ASP A 5 -6.21 -12.65 -15.09
N VAL A 6 -6.72 -11.75 -14.29
CA VAL A 6 -6.81 -10.33 -14.64
C VAL A 6 -6.01 -9.51 -13.65
N ASP A 7 -5.05 -8.74 -14.18
CA ASP A 7 -4.21 -7.83 -13.40
C ASP A 7 -4.68 -6.39 -13.57
N VAL A 8 -4.82 -5.70 -12.44
CA VAL A 8 -5.18 -4.27 -12.41
C VAL A 8 -4.25 -3.56 -11.44
N SER A 9 -3.52 -2.57 -11.92
CA SER A 9 -2.54 -1.83 -11.11
C SER A 9 -2.90 -0.36 -11.01
N TYR A 10 -2.73 0.20 -9.80
CA TYR A 10 -2.94 1.60 -9.52
C TYR A 10 -1.75 2.17 -8.75
N THR A 11 -1.26 3.32 -9.20
CA THR A 11 -0.26 4.10 -8.48
C THR A 11 -0.69 5.56 -8.46
N VAL A 12 -0.14 6.33 -7.53
CA VAL A 12 -0.39 7.77 -7.53
C VAL A 12 0.17 8.37 -8.82
N ASP A 13 -0.66 9.17 -9.49
CA ASP A 13 -0.30 9.81 -10.76
C ASP A 13 0.83 10.81 -10.56
N GLU A 14 1.80 10.80 -11.47
CA GLU A 14 2.93 11.74 -11.46
C GLU A 14 2.49 13.20 -11.69
N GLU A 15 1.29 13.41 -12.22
CA GLU A 15 0.72 14.76 -12.40
C GLU A 15 0.39 15.46 -11.09
N TYR A 16 0.22 14.70 -9.98
CA TYR A 16 0.00 15.30 -8.67
C TYR A 16 1.24 16.06 -8.23
N SER A 17 1.03 17.26 -7.68
CA SER A 17 2.14 18.06 -7.16
C SER A 17 2.72 17.42 -5.89
N ALA A 18 3.99 17.74 -5.59
CA ALA A 18 4.67 17.22 -4.42
C ALA A 18 3.92 17.49 -3.09
N LYS A 19 3.12 18.56 -3.03
CA LYS A 19 2.31 18.88 -1.83
C LYS A 19 1.13 17.92 -1.62
N ASP A 20 0.70 17.19 -2.65
CA ASP A 20 -0.39 16.23 -2.57
C ASP A 20 0.09 14.84 -2.17
N ASP A 21 1.38 14.58 -2.27
CA ASP A 21 2.02 13.36 -1.82
C ASP A 21 2.19 13.36 -0.29
N PHE A 22 2.69 12.25 0.26
CA PHE A 22 3.00 12.24 1.68
C PHE A 22 4.08 13.25 2.02
N ALA A 23 3.84 14.09 3.02
CA ALA A 23 4.88 14.94 3.58
C ALA A 23 5.94 14.08 4.28
N PRO A 24 7.17 14.59 4.48
CA PRO A 24 8.20 13.85 5.21
C PRO A 24 7.70 13.34 6.56
N GLY A 25 7.94 12.05 6.84
CA GLY A 25 7.55 11.41 8.09
C GLY A 25 6.07 11.07 8.22
N ARG A 26 5.24 11.38 7.23
CA ARG A 26 3.80 11.08 7.26
C ARG A 26 3.49 9.79 6.50
N PHE A 27 2.51 9.03 6.98
CA PHE A 27 2.17 7.74 6.38
C PHE A 27 0.67 7.44 6.33
N LYS A 28 -0.16 8.12 7.10
CA LYS A 28 -1.61 7.87 7.10
C LYS A 28 -2.23 8.35 5.81
N VAL A 29 -3.15 7.57 5.24
CA VAL A 29 -3.81 7.91 3.98
C VAL A 29 -4.46 9.29 4.04
N GLU A 30 -5.09 9.65 5.16
CA GLU A 30 -5.69 10.96 5.35
C GLU A 30 -4.69 12.12 5.34
N GLU A 31 -3.40 11.83 5.36
CA GLU A 31 -2.33 12.83 5.31
C GLU A 31 -1.81 13.07 3.88
N SER A 32 -2.38 12.41 2.88
CA SER A 32 -2.00 12.59 1.48
C SER A 32 -3.24 12.71 0.60
N ASN A 33 -3.44 13.86 -0.02
CA ASN A 33 -4.55 14.06 -0.95
C ASN A 33 -4.43 13.15 -2.18
N ALA A 34 -3.22 12.92 -2.66
CA ALA A 34 -2.98 12.04 -3.80
C ALA A 34 -3.34 10.58 -3.47
N ALA A 35 -2.96 10.10 -2.27
CA ALA A 35 -3.30 8.76 -1.82
C ALA A 35 -4.81 8.58 -1.69
N GLN A 36 -5.50 9.54 -1.08
CA GLN A 36 -6.96 9.50 -0.94
C GLN A 36 -7.65 9.47 -2.31
N ALA A 37 -7.19 10.29 -3.25
CA ALA A 37 -7.76 10.36 -4.59
C ALA A 37 -7.57 9.03 -5.34
N MET A 38 -6.38 8.45 -5.27
CA MET A 38 -6.10 7.17 -5.90
C MET A 38 -6.98 6.06 -5.32
N LEU A 39 -7.06 5.96 -4.00
CA LEU A 39 -7.84 4.92 -3.35
C LEU A 39 -9.35 5.06 -3.60
N ALA A 40 -9.87 6.27 -3.73
CA ALA A 40 -11.26 6.51 -4.12
C ALA A 40 -11.52 5.99 -5.54
N ILE A 41 -10.60 6.20 -6.47
CA ILE A 41 -10.67 5.67 -7.84
C ILE A 41 -10.65 4.14 -7.81
N VAL A 42 -9.76 3.55 -7.03
CA VAL A 42 -9.66 2.09 -6.86
C VAL A 42 -10.99 1.51 -6.35
N LYS A 43 -11.56 2.10 -5.31
CA LYS A 43 -12.84 1.66 -4.75
C LYS A 43 -13.94 1.67 -5.81
N LYS A 44 -14.06 2.77 -6.53
CA LYS A 44 -15.08 2.92 -7.58
C LYS A 44 -14.88 1.90 -8.70
N ALA A 45 -13.65 1.71 -9.16
CA ALA A 45 -13.33 0.77 -10.21
C ALA A 45 -13.69 -0.67 -9.82
N LEU A 46 -13.38 -1.07 -8.58
CA LEU A 46 -13.69 -2.42 -8.10
C LEU A 46 -15.20 -2.63 -7.91
N GLU A 47 -15.94 -1.61 -7.53
CA GLU A 47 -17.39 -1.69 -7.34
C GLU A 47 -18.15 -1.63 -8.66
N GLU A 48 -17.64 -0.98 -9.69
CA GLU A 48 -18.30 -0.78 -10.98
C GLU A 48 -17.66 -1.60 -12.10
N ASP A 49 -16.42 -1.27 -12.49
CA ASP A 49 -15.79 -1.82 -13.69
C ASP A 49 -15.36 -3.29 -13.51
N PHE A 50 -14.95 -3.67 -12.32
CA PHE A 50 -14.44 -5.01 -12.01
C PHE A 50 -15.37 -5.79 -11.08
N ALA A 51 -16.62 -5.35 -10.92
CA ALA A 51 -17.59 -6.00 -10.03
C ALA A 51 -17.80 -7.48 -10.37
N LYS A 52 -17.71 -7.84 -11.65
CA LYS A 52 -17.85 -9.23 -12.11
C LYS A 52 -16.75 -10.17 -11.60
N TYR A 53 -15.62 -9.64 -11.17
CA TYR A 53 -14.51 -10.43 -10.65
C TYR A 53 -14.52 -10.55 -9.12
N THR A 54 -15.36 -9.78 -8.44
CA THR A 54 -15.44 -9.74 -6.97
C THR A 54 -16.56 -10.62 -6.43
N ALA A 55 -16.51 -11.90 -6.75
CA ALA A 55 -17.52 -12.85 -6.33
C ALA A 55 -17.07 -13.62 -5.08
N GLU A 56 -18.05 -14.00 -4.23
CA GLU A 56 -17.80 -14.81 -3.04
C GLU A 56 -17.05 -16.10 -3.40
N GLY A 57 -16.02 -16.40 -2.64
CA GLY A 57 -15.20 -17.61 -2.82
C GLY A 57 -14.17 -17.53 -3.94
N LYS A 58 -14.21 -16.52 -4.78
CA LYS A 58 -13.15 -16.28 -5.77
C LYS A 58 -11.89 -15.74 -5.11
N GLN A 59 -10.75 -15.93 -5.77
CA GLN A 59 -9.45 -15.52 -5.22
C GLN A 59 -8.96 -14.21 -5.82
N VAL A 60 -8.35 -13.39 -4.99
CA VAL A 60 -7.62 -12.20 -5.41
C VAL A 60 -6.31 -12.11 -4.64
N LYS A 61 -5.22 -11.85 -5.37
CA LYS A 61 -3.93 -11.50 -4.78
C LYS A 61 -3.79 -9.98 -4.83
N ILE A 62 -3.46 -9.40 -3.70
CA ILE A 62 -3.33 -7.95 -3.57
C ILE A 62 -1.88 -7.62 -3.23
N GLN A 63 -1.20 -6.94 -4.14
CA GLN A 63 0.15 -6.45 -3.92
C GLN A 63 0.06 -4.99 -3.49
N ILE A 64 0.41 -4.70 -2.25
CA ILE A 64 0.41 -3.34 -1.72
C ILE A 64 1.84 -2.81 -1.69
N THR A 65 2.00 -1.55 -2.10
CA THR A 65 3.31 -0.92 -2.18
C THR A 65 3.31 0.39 -1.43
N GLY A 66 4.29 0.57 -0.55
CA GLY A 66 4.59 1.85 0.09
C GLY A 66 5.96 2.32 -0.37
N MET A 67 6.08 3.62 -0.61
CA MET A 67 7.30 4.24 -1.11
C MET A 67 7.76 5.35 -0.18
N ALA A 68 9.07 5.44 0.02
CA ALA A 68 9.70 6.50 0.78
C ALA A 68 10.88 7.07 0.00
N ASP A 69 11.20 8.34 0.27
CA ASP A 69 12.39 8.96 -0.29
C ASP A 69 13.63 8.74 0.59
N ALA A 70 14.73 9.35 0.22
CA ALA A 70 16.01 9.22 0.93
C ALA A 70 16.17 10.22 2.08
N LEU A 71 15.14 11.00 2.42
CA LEU A 71 15.25 11.99 3.49
C LEU A 71 15.51 11.28 4.83
N PRO A 72 16.65 11.55 5.49
CA PRO A 72 16.99 10.84 6.71
C PRO A 72 16.14 11.32 7.91
N PHE A 73 15.96 10.45 8.88
CA PHE A 73 15.35 10.80 10.14
C PHE A 73 16.39 11.46 11.06
N SER A 74 16.07 12.65 11.55
CA SER A 74 16.90 13.31 12.57
C SER A 74 16.67 12.73 13.97
N ARG A 75 15.51 12.09 14.17
CA ARG A 75 15.11 11.43 15.42
C ARG A 75 14.02 10.41 15.13
N THR A 76 13.82 9.49 16.05
CA THR A 76 12.70 8.55 15.98
C THR A 76 11.38 9.28 16.18
N VAL A 77 10.42 9.02 15.30
CA VAL A 77 9.07 9.56 15.39
C VAL A 77 8.18 8.54 16.09
N ALA A 78 7.31 8.99 16.97
CA ALA A 78 6.39 8.10 17.66
C ALA A 78 5.40 7.47 16.69
N TYR A 79 5.16 6.17 16.88
CA TYR A 79 4.12 5.45 16.17
C TYR A 79 2.97 5.15 17.13
N ASP A 80 1.76 5.58 16.78
CA ASP A 80 0.57 5.41 17.60
C ASP A 80 -0.08 4.02 17.52
N GLY A 81 0.45 3.14 16.66
CA GLY A 81 -0.10 1.80 16.49
C GLY A 81 -1.39 1.74 15.69
N CYS A 82 -1.73 2.76 14.92
CA CYS A 82 -3.01 2.84 14.20
C CYS A 82 -3.26 1.66 13.25
N TYR A 83 -2.21 1.05 12.71
CA TYR A 83 -2.32 -0.12 11.85
C TYR A 83 -1.92 -1.43 12.56
N GLY A 84 -1.50 -1.37 13.81
CA GLY A 84 -1.04 -2.50 14.60
C GLY A 84 0.47 -2.52 14.82
N ASP A 85 0.94 -3.47 15.60
CA ASP A 85 2.36 -3.72 15.81
C ASP A 85 2.83 -4.82 14.86
N PHE A 86 3.98 -4.61 14.24
CA PHE A 86 4.54 -5.52 13.24
C PHE A 86 5.94 -5.95 13.67
N GLU A 87 6.14 -7.26 13.82
CA GLU A 87 7.42 -7.83 14.22
C GLU A 87 7.88 -8.85 13.18
N GLN A 88 9.07 -8.63 12.61
CA GLN A 88 9.68 -9.53 11.62
C GLN A 88 8.73 -9.91 10.47
N GLU A 89 7.92 -8.95 10.01
CA GLU A 89 6.99 -9.20 8.92
C GLU A 89 7.73 -9.28 7.58
N PRO A 90 7.39 -10.28 6.74
CA PRO A 90 8.05 -10.41 5.44
C PRO A 90 7.62 -9.31 4.48
N VAL A 91 8.61 -8.75 3.80
CA VAL A 91 8.38 -7.72 2.77
C VAL A 91 9.32 -7.94 1.61
N HIS A 92 8.94 -7.39 0.45
CA HIS A 92 9.84 -7.24 -0.70
C HIS A 92 10.34 -5.80 -0.69
N LYS A 93 11.63 -5.61 -0.38
CA LYS A 93 12.25 -4.29 -0.37
C LYS A 93 13.13 -4.13 -1.59
N ASN A 94 12.77 -3.16 -2.47
CA ASN A 94 13.50 -2.90 -3.71
C ASN A 94 13.77 -4.19 -4.52
N GLY A 95 12.78 -5.09 -4.53
CA GLY A 95 12.86 -6.36 -5.24
C GLY A 95 13.48 -7.53 -4.49
N GLU A 96 13.97 -7.34 -3.27
CA GLU A 96 14.57 -8.38 -2.45
C GLU A 96 13.73 -8.71 -1.23
N LEU A 97 13.70 -9.98 -0.84
CA LEU A 97 13.02 -10.42 0.37
C LEU A 97 13.73 -9.89 1.61
N SER A 98 12.96 -9.34 2.55
CA SER A 98 13.44 -8.79 3.79
C SER A 98 12.38 -8.94 4.87
N ASN A 99 12.69 -8.50 6.08
CA ASN A 99 11.74 -8.44 7.18
C ASN A 99 11.69 -7.01 7.73
N ILE A 100 10.54 -6.63 8.27
CA ILE A 100 10.34 -5.30 8.85
C ILE A 100 9.75 -5.42 10.25
N THR A 101 10.22 -4.58 11.16
CA THR A 101 9.65 -4.44 12.50
C THR A 101 9.32 -2.97 12.73
N VAL A 102 8.06 -2.69 13.04
CA VAL A 102 7.63 -1.37 13.47
C VAL A 102 6.48 -1.54 14.48
N THR A 103 6.71 -1.07 15.68
CA THR A 103 5.78 -1.18 16.80
C THR A 103 5.67 0.15 17.52
N LYS A 104 4.72 0.26 18.44
CA LYS A 104 4.64 1.45 19.32
C LYS A 104 5.95 1.66 20.09
N SER A 105 6.60 0.55 20.47
CA SER A 105 7.86 0.61 21.23
C SER A 105 9.05 1.06 20.37
N THR A 106 9.15 0.58 19.13
CA THR A 106 10.25 0.97 18.24
C THR A 106 10.11 2.38 17.73
N GLY A 107 8.87 2.83 17.51
CA GLY A 107 8.61 4.04 16.75
C GLY A 107 9.07 3.90 15.30
N ILE A 108 9.16 5.02 14.61
CA ILE A 108 9.58 5.12 13.21
C ILE A 108 10.91 5.84 13.15
N GLY A 109 11.99 5.12 12.85
CA GLY A 109 13.35 5.67 12.80
C GLY A 109 14.01 5.52 11.44
N GLU A 110 13.37 4.81 10.50
CA GLU A 110 13.95 4.50 9.20
C GLU A 110 12.91 4.63 8.09
N ASN A 111 13.38 4.91 6.87
CA ASN A 111 12.50 5.03 5.70
C ASN A 111 11.83 3.70 5.33
N ASP A 112 12.46 2.56 5.64
CA ASP A 112 11.85 1.25 5.45
C ASP A 112 10.55 1.11 6.25
N GLN A 113 10.57 1.52 7.52
CA GLN A 113 9.41 1.49 8.39
C GLN A 113 8.32 2.43 7.88
N LEU A 114 8.70 3.61 7.42
CA LEU A 114 7.77 4.59 6.88
C LEU A 114 7.10 4.08 5.61
N ALA A 115 7.87 3.50 4.69
CA ALA A 115 7.34 2.88 3.48
C ALA A 115 6.37 1.73 3.81
N TYR A 116 6.73 0.91 4.78
CA TYR A 116 5.87 -0.19 5.22
C TYR A 116 4.53 0.31 5.76
N LEU A 117 4.54 1.35 6.59
CA LEU A 117 3.30 1.92 7.13
C LEU A 117 2.44 2.56 6.04
N ARG A 118 3.04 3.13 5.01
CA ARG A 118 2.29 3.62 3.84
C ARG A 118 1.59 2.47 3.12
N ALA A 119 2.26 1.32 2.99
CA ALA A 119 1.64 0.12 2.43
C ALA A 119 0.51 -0.40 3.32
N MET A 120 0.69 -0.40 4.63
CA MET A 120 -0.36 -0.82 5.57
C MET A 120 -1.58 0.08 5.53
N GLY A 121 -1.40 1.36 5.20
CA GLY A 121 -2.50 2.29 4.97
C GLY A 121 -3.38 1.87 3.79
N VAL A 122 -2.78 1.34 2.73
CA VAL A 122 -3.52 0.78 1.58
C VAL A 122 -4.35 -0.42 2.02
N LYS A 123 -3.75 -1.34 2.76
CA LYS A 123 -4.43 -2.54 3.27
C LYS A 123 -5.60 -2.15 4.18
N ASP A 124 -5.35 -1.24 5.12
CA ASP A 124 -6.37 -0.74 6.04
C ASP A 124 -7.56 -0.12 5.30
N TYR A 125 -7.28 0.69 4.28
CA TYR A 125 -8.32 1.30 3.45
C TYR A 125 -9.16 0.23 2.74
N ILE A 126 -8.51 -0.75 2.14
CA ILE A 126 -9.19 -1.84 1.42
C ILE A 126 -10.12 -2.61 2.38
N GLU A 127 -9.60 -2.98 3.55
CA GLU A 127 -10.38 -3.74 4.53
C GLU A 127 -11.58 -2.97 5.08
N LYS A 128 -11.46 -1.65 5.21
CA LYS A 128 -12.54 -0.82 5.76
C LYS A 128 -13.53 -0.30 4.73
N ASN A 129 -13.09 -0.11 3.48
CA ASN A 129 -13.87 0.66 2.51
C ASN A 129 -14.29 -0.12 1.26
N ILE A 130 -13.77 -1.33 1.04
CA ILE A 130 -14.11 -2.12 -0.15
C ILE A 130 -14.70 -3.47 0.28
N PRO A 131 -15.98 -3.50 0.69
CA PRO A 131 -16.59 -4.73 1.20
C PRO A 131 -16.67 -5.85 0.17
N ALA A 132 -16.67 -5.54 -1.12
CA ALA A 132 -16.66 -6.55 -2.17
C ALA A 132 -15.48 -7.51 -2.09
N LEU A 133 -14.32 -7.03 -1.64
CA LEU A 133 -13.11 -7.86 -1.48
C LEU A 133 -13.14 -8.71 -0.21
N GLN A 134 -13.96 -8.34 0.78
CA GLN A 134 -14.02 -9.06 2.06
C GLN A 134 -14.64 -10.45 1.95
N LYS A 135 -15.48 -10.68 0.96
CA LYS A 135 -16.11 -11.98 0.70
C LYS A 135 -15.30 -12.88 -0.24
N MET A 136 -14.17 -12.38 -0.73
CA MET A 136 -13.26 -13.16 -1.56
C MET A 136 -12.17 -13.80 -0.71
N LYS A 137 -11.49 -14.80 -1.29
CA LYS A 137 -10.26 -15.34 -0.70
C LYS A 137 -9.12 -14.40 -1.07
N THR A 138 -8.73 -13.55 -0.13
CA THR A 138 -7.70 -12.54 -0.35
C THR A 138 -6.36 -12.95 0.25
N SER A 139 -5.28 -12.62 -0.45
CA SER A 139 -3.93 -12.69 0.07
C SER A 139 -3.21 -11.39 -0.22
N TYR A 140 -2.34 -10.96 0.70
CA TYR A 140 -1.58 -9.72 0.57
C TYR A 140 -0.10 -10.01 0.48
N ASP A 141 0.56 -9.37 -0.48
CA ASP A 141 2.00 -9.29 -0.55
C ASP A 141 2.41 -7.83 -0.38
N THR A 142 3.35 -7.57 0.52
CA THR A 142 3.78 -6.22 0.83
C THR A 142 5.12 -5.91 0.17
N TYR A 143 5.15 -4.80 -0.54
CA TYR A 143 6.32 -4.29 -1.23
C TYR A 143 6.64 -2.91 -0.68
N ILE A 144 7.93 -2.66 -0.46
CA ILE A 144 8.41 -1.33 -0.11
C ILE A 144 9.50 -0.91 -1.08
N GLU A 145 9.48 0.36 -1.45
CA GLU A 145 10.48 0.96 -2.31
C GLU A 145 11.04 2.20 -1.60
N VAL A 146 12.33 2.16 -1.31
CA VAL A 146 13.03 3.28 -0.70
C VAL A 146 14.00 3.84 -1.74
N SER A 147 13.74 5.07 -2.17
CA SER A 147 14.56 5.74 -3.18
C SER A 147 15.88 6.20 -2.59
N GLU A 148 16.90 6.30 -3.44
CA GLU A 148 18.17 6.94 -3.12
C GLU A 148 18.10 8.46 -3.26
N ASN A 149 16.98 8.98 -3.78
CA ASN A 149 16.76 10.40 -4.03
C ASN A 149 15.71 10.95 -3.07
N LYS A 150 15.77 12.26 -2.80
CA LYS A 150 14.76 12.98 -2.00
C LYS A 150 13.70 13.59 -2.91
N GLY A 151 12.47 13.64 -2.43
CA GLY A 151 11.38 14.32 -3.14
C GLY A 151 10.02 13.67 -2.93
N GLY A 152 8.97 14.46 -3.11
CA GLY A 152 7.58 14.01 -2.95
C GLY A 152 7.20 12.90 -3.93
N GLU A 153 7.76 12.91 -5.13
CA GLU A 153 7.53 11.89 -6.15
C GLU A 153 7.93 10.48 -5.71
N TYR A 154 8.72 10.36 -4.64
CA TYR A 154 9.13 9.08 -4.07
C TYR A 154 8.35 8.72 -2.81
N ARG A 155 7.42 9.56 -2.36
CA ARG A 155 6.61 9.35 -1.15
C ARG A 155 5.17 9.03 -1.55
N ARG A 156 4.96 7.85 -2.12
CA ARG A 156 3.69 7.45 -2.73
C ARG A 156 3.26 6.06 -2.31
N ILE A 157 2.12 5.64 -2.80
CA ILE A 157 1.59 4.29 -2.63
C ILE A 157 1.19 3.71 -3.98
N GLY A 158 1.09 2.39 -4.01
CA GLY A 158 0.56 1.66 -5.16
C GLY A 158 -0.18 0.41 -4.72
N VAL A 159 -1.01 -0.11 -5.60
CA VAL A 159 -1.72 -1.37 -5.37
C VAL A 159 -1.92 -2.10 -6.69
N LYS A 160 -1.74 -3.42 -6.66
CA LYS A 160 -2.03 -4.29 -7.79
C LYS A 160 -2.96 -5.40 -7.34
N PHE A 161 -4.04 -5.59 -8.08
CA PHE A 161 -4.98 -6.69 -7.88
C PHE A 161 -4.79 -7.72 -8.98
N THR A 162 -4.64 -8.98 -8.58
CA THR A 162 -4.65 -10.11 -9.53
C THR A 162 -5.86 -10.96 -9.19
N PHE A 163 -6.88 -10.88 -10.03
CA PHE A 163 -8.08 -11.71 -9.92
C PHE A 163 -7.80 -13.04 -10.60
N ILE A 164 -7.90 -14.11 -9.84
CA ILE A 164 -7.45 -15.43 -10.27
C ILE A 164 -8.62 -16.23 -10.84
N ASP A 165 -8.37 -16.86 -11.99
CA ASP A 165 -9.30 -17.79 -12.63
C ASP A 165 -10.70 -17.21 -12.82
N VAL A 166 -10.75 -16.03 -13.45
CA VAL A 166 -12.00 -15.26 -13.60
C VAL A 166 -12.87 -15.70 -14.77
N PHE A 167 -12.40 -16.62 -15.61
CA PHE A 167 -13.14 -17.12 -16.77
C PHE A 167 -13.44 -18.62 -16.69
#